data_2b272686ce410113489aa6f6ba6fda17
#
_entry.id   2b272686ce410113489aa6f6ba6fda17
#
_cell.length_a   1.000
_cell.length_b   1.000
_cell.length_c   1.000
_cell.angle_alpha   90.00
_cell.angle_beta   90.00
_cell.angle_gamma   90.00
#
_symmetry.space_group_name_H-M   'P 1'
#
loop_
_entity.id
_entity.type
_entity.pdbx_description
1 polymer ?
#
loop_
_entity_poly.entity_id
_entity_poly.type
_entity_poly.pdbx_seq_one_letter_code
_entity_poly.pdbx_strand_id
1 'polypeptide(L)'
;MNITEVTELFSDLSQVELVHWVEQGWIVPDAEGATFVFREIDVARVRLVHDLRRDMDLGEDAIPLVLSLLDQIYELRSQLKAALRAAGHG
;
A
#
# COMPACT_ATOMS: atom_id res chain seq x y z
N MET A 1 -8.16 1.92 11.27
CA MET A 1 -7.75 3.32 11.54
C MET A 1 -8.45 4.26 10.58
N ASN A 2 -8.76 5.45 11.06
CA ASN A 2 -9.27 6.51 10.18
C ASN A 2 -8.10 7.30 9.57
N ILE A 3 -8.43 8.23 8.66
CA ILE A 3 -7.39 9.00 7.94
C ILE A 3 -6.53 9.85 8.88
N THR A 4 -7.12 10.41 9.93
CA THR A 4 -6.40 11.23 10.92
C THR A 4 -5.37 10.37 11.66
N GLU A 5 -5.77 9.19 12.09
CA GLU A 5 -4.88 8.27 12.80
C GLU A 5 -3.72 7.82 11.92
N VAL A 6 -3.99 7.54 10.64
CA VAL A 6 -2.93 7.12 9.71
C VAL A 6 -1.93 8.26 9.48
N THR A 7 -2.40 9.47 9.24
CA THR A 7 -1.50 10.60 9.00
C THR A 7 -0.68 10.98 10.23
N GLU A 8 -1.16 10.69 11.44
CA GLU A 8 -0.39 10.89 12.67
C GLU A 8 0.81 9.95 12.80
N LEU A 9 0.80 8.81 12.09
CA LEU A 9 1.94 7.89 12.08
C LEU A 9 3.11 8.40 11.24
N PHE A 10 2.88 9.41 10.40
CA PHE A 10 3.89 9.93 9.48
C PHE A 10 4.00 11.45 9.66
N SER A 11 5.15 11.92 10.10
CA SER A 11 5.34 13.32 10.51
C SER A 11 5.18 14.34 9.37
N ASP A 12 5.34 13.91 8.13
CA ASP A 12 5.32 14.79 6.96
C ASP A 12 4.23 14.43 5.94
N LEU A 13 3.25 13.63 6.35
CA LEU A 13 2.14 13.23 5.49
C LEU A 13 0.88 14.00 5.87
N SER A 14 0.34 14.77 4.93
CA SER A 14 -0.93 15.47 5.13
C SER A 14 -2.12 14.59 4.72
N GLN A 15 -3.30 14.92 5.23
CA GLN A 15 -4.53 14.24 4.81
C GLN A 15 -4.82 14.47 3.33
N VAL A 16 -4.53 15.67 2.82
CA VAL A 16 -4.70 15.99 1.39
C VAL A 16 -3.84 15.07 0.53
N GLU A 17 -2.59 14.87 0.91
CA GLU A 17 -1.69 14.00 0.18
C GLU A 17 -2.16 12.54 0.22
N LEU A 18 -2.58 12.07 1.39
CA LEU A 18 -3.08 10.70 1.53
C LEU A 18 -4.36 10.47 0.71
N VAL A 19 -5.28 11.43 0.70
CA VAL A 19 -6.48 11.36 -0.14
C VAL A 19 -6.10 11.29 -1.61
N HIS A 20 -5.10 12.07 -2.02
CA HIS A 20 -4.60 12.01 -3.40
C HIS A 20 -4.11 10.60 -3.76
N TRP A 21 -3.36 9.96 -2.87
CA TRP A 21 -2.89 8.59 -3.09
C TRP A 21 -4.03 7.59 -3.20
N VAL A 22 -5.08 7.76 -2.40
CA VAL A 22 -6.29 6.94 -2.50
C VAL A 22 -6.99 7.17 -3.84
N GLU A 23 -7.10 8.42 -4.28
CA GLU A 23 -7.71 8.76 -5.57
C GLU A 23 -6.93 8.16 -6.74
N GLN A 24 -5.61 8.08 -6.64
CA GLN A 24 -4.77 7.45 -7.66
C GLN A 24 -4.87 5.91 -7.65
N GLY A 25 -5.52 5.34 -6.65
CA GLY A 25 -5.61 3.90 -6.51
C GLY A 25 -4.36 3.24 -5.94
N TRP A 26 -3.43 4.01 -5.38
CA TRP A 26 -2.21 3.45 -4.78
C TRP A 26 -2.49 2.76 -3.45
N ILE A 27 -3.47 3.26 -2.71
CA ILE A 27 -4.01 2.64 -1.52
C ILE A 27 -5.52 2.49 -1.72
N VAL A 28 -6.08 1.34 -1.36
CA VAL A 28 -7.51 1.05 -1.52
C VAL A 28 -8.09 0.67 -0.16
N PRO A 29 -8.34 1.66 0.72
CA PRO A 29 -8.95 1.39 2.02
C PRO A 29 -10.41 1.03 1.87
N ASP A 30 -11.00 0.47 2.93
CA ASP A 30 -12.44 0.26 2.99
C ASP A 30 -13.14 1.60 3.15
N ALA A 31 -14.36 1.69 2.65
CA ALA A 31 -15.20 2.87 2.82
C ALA A 31 -16.37 2.54 3.73
N GLU A 32 -16.58 3.38 4.75
CA GLU A 32 -17.76 3.33 5.62
C GLU A 32 -18.46 4.67 5.56
N GLY A 33 -19.58 4.71 4.82
CA GLY A 33 -20.28 5.96 4.57
C GLY A 33 -19.38 6.94 3.81
N ALA A 34 -19.14 8.10 4.38
CA ALA A 34 -18.30 9.14 3.78
C ALA A 34 -16.83 9.08 4.24
N THR A 35 -16.45 8.06 5.02
CA THR A 35 -15.12 7.96 5.61
C THR A 35 -14.36 6.73 5.11
N PHE A 36 -13.02 6.80 5.16
CA PHE A 36 -12.16 5.66 4.89
C PHE A 36 -11.78 4.94 6.17
N VAL A 37 -11.71 3.61 6.08
CA VAL A 37 -11.20 2.76 7.16
C VAL A 37 -9.96 2.04 6.63
N PHE A 38 -8.80 2.32 7.23
CA PHE A 38 -7.52 1.75 6.80
C PHE A 38 -7.21 0.51 7.63
N ARG A 39 -7.02 -0.62 6.95
CA ARG A 39 -6.61 -1.89 7.55
C ARG A 39 -5.08 -1.90 7.72
N GLU A 40 -4.56 -2.90 8.42
CA GLU A 40 -3.11 -3.05 8.57
C GLU A 40 -2.40 -3.09 7.22
N ILE A 41 -2.97 -3.81 6.25
CA ILE A 41 -2.38 -3.89 4.91
C ILE A 41 -2.37 -2.52 4.22
N ASP A 42 -3.39 -1.71 4.45
CA ASP A 42 -3.47 -0.37 3.88
C ASP A 42 -2.44 0.55 4.50
N VAL A 43 -2.24 0.47 5.80
CA VAL A 43 -1.21 1.26 6.52
C VAL A 43 0.18 0.87 6.04
N ALA A 44 0.44 -0.42 5.86
CA ALA A 44 1.70 -0.89 5.29
C ALA A 44 1.92 -0.35 3.88
N ARG A 45 0.87 -0.28 3.08
CA ARG A 45 0.92 0.30 1.73
C ARG A 45 1.21 1.79 1.77
N VAL A 46 0.59 2.52 2.70
CA VAL A 46 0.88 3.95 2.92
C VAL A 46 2.35 4.15 3.24
N ARG A 47 2.91 3.34 4.14
CA ARG A 47 4.33 3.40 4.49
C ARG A 47 5.21 3.16 3.27
N LEU A 48 4.87 2.18 2.46
CA LEU A 48 5.61 1.87 1.23
C LEU A 48 5.61 3.07 0.27
N VAL A 49 4.45 3.64 -0.01
CA VAL A 49 4.35 4.81 -0.89
C VAL A 49 5.11 5.99 -0.32
N HIS A 50 4.98 6.22 0.99
CA HIS A 50 5.70 7.27 1.69
C HIS A 50 7.23 7.12 1.50
N ASP A 51 7.75 5.91 1.71
CA ASP A 51 9.18 5.64 1.56
C ASP A 51 9.63 5.83 0.10
N LEU A 52 8.84 5.36 -0.86
CA LEU A 52 9.16 5.53 -2.28
C LEU A 52 9.21 7.01 -2.67
N ARG A 53 8.29 7.81 -2.14
CA ARG A 53 8.21 9.25 -2.44
C ARG A 53 9.30 10.06 -1.73
N ARG A 54 9.62 9.72 -0.48
CA ARG A 54 10.54 10.51 0.36
C ARG A 54 11.97 10.01 0.27
N ASP A 55 12.18 8.73 0.57
CA ASP A 55 13.53 8.17 0.67
C ASP A 55 14.13 7.88 -0.68
N MET A 56 13.32 7.44 -1.64
CA MET A 56 13.79 7.09 -2.99
C MET A 56 13.49 8.18 -4.01
N ASP A 57 12.81 9.24 -3.60
CA ASP A 57 12.50 10.39 -4.44
C ASP A 57 11.83 10.01 -5.78
N LEU A 58 11.00 8.99 -5.76
CA LEU A 58 10.28 8.58 -6.97
C LEU A 58 9.16 9.55 -7.29
N GLY A 59 9.06 9.93 -8.56
CA GLY A 59 7.97 10.75 -9.07
C GLY A 59 6.66 9.99 -9.12
N GLU A 60 5.55 10.71 -9.23
CA GLU A 60 4.22 10.12 -9.26
C GLU A 60 4.03 9.13 -10.42
N ASP A 61 4.71 9.35 -11.54
CA ASP A 61 4.63 8.46 -12.71
C ASP A 61 5.26 7.09 -12.43
N ALA A 62 6.26 7.05 -11.59
CA ALA A 62 6.96 5.81 -11.23
C ALA A 62 6.22 4.99 -10.17
N ILE A 63 5.43 5.63 -9.32
CA ILE A 63 4.77 4.96 -8.21
C ILE A 63 3.87 3.81 -8.67
N PRO A 64 2.92 3.99 -9.60
CA PRO A 64 2.07 2.89 -10.03
C PRO A 64 2.85 1.74 -10.67
N LEU A 65 3.94 2.04 -11.37
CA LEU A 65 4.78 1.00 -11.96
C LEU A 65 5.45 0.16 -10.87
N VAL A 66 6.05 0.80 -9.89
CA VAL A 66 6.71 0.09 -8.77
C VAL A 66 5.71 -0.73 -7.98
N LEU A 67 4.54 -0.17 -7.67
CA LEU A 67 3.48 -0.89 -6.96
C LEU A 67 3.01 -2.11 -7.73
N SER A 68 2.85 -1.99 -9.05
CA SER A 68 2.48 -3.11 -9.92
C SER A 68 3.51 -4.23 -9.86
N LEU A 69 4.80 -3.88 -9.92
CA LEU A 69 5.87 -4.87 -9.83
C LEU A 69 5.91 -5.56 -8.46
N LEU A 70 5.69 -4.83 -7.39
CA LEU A 70 5.63 -5.40 -6.04
C LEU A 70 4.42 -6.34 -5.89
N ASP A 71 3.27 -5.97 -6.43
CA ASP A 71 2.09 -6.83 -6.41
C ASP A 71 2.35 -8.14 -7.17
N GLN A 72 3.06 -8.07 -8.28
CA GLN A 72 3.47 -9.27 -9.03
C GLN A 72 4.42 -10.15 -8.22
N ILE A 73 5.35 -9.57 -7.49
CA ILE A 73 6.27 -10.31 -6.63
C ILE A 73 5.49 -11.03 -5.52
N TYR A 74 4.55 -10.35 -4.88
CA TYR A 74 3.72 -10.97 -3.84
C TYR A 74 2.88 -12.12 -4.40
N GLU A 75 2.31 -11.96 -5.58
CA GLU A 75 1.55 -13.00 -6.26
C GLU A 75 2.42 -14.22 -6.56
N LEU A 76 3.61 -14.00 -7.11
CA LEU A 76 4.55 -15.08 -7.40
C LEU A 76 4.99 -15.81 -6.13
N ARG A 77 5.23 -15.10 -5.05
CA ARG A 77 5.55 -15.72 -3.75
C ARG A 77 4.41 -16.57 -3.23
N SER A 78 3.18 -16.10 -3.39
CA SER A 78 1.99 -16.84 -2.98
C SER A 78 1.85 -18.13 -3.79
N GLN A 79 2.06 -18.05 -5.10
CA GLN A 79 2.03 -19.22 -5.99
C GLN A 79 3.13 -20.22 -5.63
N LEU A 80 4.33 -19.75 -5.34
CA LEU A 80 5.44 -20.61 -4.93
C LEU A 80 5.12 -21.34 -3.64
N LYS A 81 4.60 -20.66 -2.64
CA LYS A 81 4.19 -21.28 -1.38
C LYS A 81 3.12 -22.35 -1.60
N ALA A 82 2.14 -22.07 -2.45
CA ALA A 82 1.09 -23.04 -2.78
C ALA A 82 1.68 -24.26 -3.49
N ALA A 83 2.59 -24.07 -4.42
CA ALA A 83 3.25 -25.15 -5.13
C ALA A 83 4.09 -26.02 -4.19
N LEU A 84 4.82 -25.43 -3.26
CA LEU A 84 5.60 -26.16 -2.27
C LEU A 84 4.71 -26.99 -1.34
N ARG A 85 3.57 -26.45 -0.93
CA ARG A 85 2.59 -27.21 -0.10
C ARG A 85 2.01 -28.37 -0.90
N ALA A 86 1.66 -28.15 -2.14
CA ALA A 86 1.11 -29.19 -3.03
C ALA A 86 2.14 -30.30 -3.27
N ALA A 87 3.43 -29.99 -3.24
CA ALA A 87 4.50 -30.96 -3.39
C ALA A 87 4.77 -31.76 -2.09
N GLY A 88 4.01 -31.52 -1.02
CA GLY A 88 4.13 -32.27 0.22
C GLY A 88 5.26 -31.85 1.14
N HIS A 89 5.77 -30.66 0.99
CA HIS A 89 6.85 -30.11 1.83
C HIS A 89 6.33 -29.19 2.93
N GLY A 90 5.03 -29.16 3.08
CA GLY A 90 4.39 -28.25 4.02
C GLY A 90 4.32 -28.70 5.41
#